data_649e12cdbd981013abbafab328c67238
#
_entry.id   649e12cdbd981013abbafab328c67238
#
_cell.length_a   1.000
_cell.length_b   1.000
_cell.length_c   1.000
_cell.angle_alpha   90.00
_cell.angle_beta   90.00
_cell.angle_gamma   90.00
#
_symmetry.space_group_name_H-M   'P 1'
#
loop_
_entity.id
_entity.type
_entity.pdbx_description
1 polymer ?
#
loop_
_entity_poly.entity_id
_entity_poly.type
_entity_poly.pdbx_seq_one_letter_code
_entity_poly.pdbx_strand_id
1 'polypeptide(L)'
;GIPDRAHSTILKAGYINEEMFDTFVKQGAVGDIAMQFFDKDGNVERFNVFNKLVSGMPIEKLKKIRRRIGVATGKIKADSVVGAIKGGFVNILIIDTECAQALLNYEE
;
A
#
# COMPACT_ATOMS: atom_id res chain seq x y z
N GLY A 1 -5.70 -0.14 -0.29
CA GLY A 1 -4.93 0.65 0.68
C GLY A 1 -5.53 0.61 2.07
N ILE A 2 -4.77 1.01 3.04
CA ILE A 2 -5.18 1.06 4.44
C ILE A 2 -4.87 2.42 5.07
N PRO A 3 -5.45 3.54 4.58
CA PRO A 3 -5.23 4.83 5.23
C PRO A 3 -5.88 4.89 6.61
N ASP A 4 -7.09 4.35 6.74
CA ASP A 4 -7.83 4.20 7.99
C ASP A 4 -8.99 3.21 7.80
N ARG A 5 -9.70 2.88 8.89
CA ARG A 5 -10.82 1.93 8.84
C ARG A 5 -11.94 2.37 7.88
N ALA A 6 -12.23 3.66 7.85
CA ALA A 6 -13.33 4.20 7.04
C ALA A 6 -13.05 4.11 5.54
N HIS A 7 -11.78 4.18 5.14
CA HIS A 7 -11.34 4.23 3.74
C HIS A 7 -10.67 2.95 3.26
N SER A 8 -10.52 1.93 4.11
CA SER A 8 -9.88 0.68 3.73
C SER A 8 -10.82 -0.22 2.95
N THR A 9 -10.56 -0.39 1.67
CA THR A 9 -11.31 -1.31 0.80
C THR A 9 -11.14 -2.76 1.23
N ILE A 10 -9.95 -3.16 1.64
CA ILE A 10 -9.66 -4.53 2.06
C ILE A 10 -10.43 -4.90 3.34
N LEU A 11 -10.56 -3.96 4.26
CA LEU A 11 -11.36 -4.15 5.47
C LEU A 11 -12.86 -4.19 5.14
N LYS A 12 -13.36 -3.26 4.34
CA LYS A 12 -14.76 -3.20 3.93
C LYS A 12 -15.21 -4.42 3.14
N ALA A 13 -14.32 -4.98 2.33
CA ALA A 13 -14.60 -6.18 1.54
C ALA A 13 -14.59 -7.47 2.38
N GLY A 14 -14.19 -7.41 3.65
CA GLY A 14 -14.19 -8.55 4.55
C GLY A 14 -13.02 -9.51 4.39
N TYR A 15 -11.97 -9.13 3.68
CA TYR A 15 -10.77 -9.96 3.52
C TYR A 15 -9.96 -10.06 4.81
N ILE A 16 -10.05 -9.03 5.66
CA ILE A 16 -9.48 -9.02 7.01
C ILE A 16 -10.53 -8.47 7.98
N ASN A 17 -10.41 -8.82 9.25
CA ASN A 17 -11.26 -8.26 10.31
C ASN A 17 -10.59 -7.02 10.93
N GLU A 18 -11.33 -6.32 11.81
CA GLU A 18 -10.83 -5.11 12.46
C GLU A 18 -9.60 -5.34 13.33
N GLU A 19 -9.54 -6.49 14.01
CA GLU A 19 -8.40 -6.86 14.84
C GLU A 19 -7.13 -7.02 14.01
N MET A 20 -7.22 -7.71 12.89
CA MET A 20 -6.11 -7.86 11.94
C MET A 20 -5.69 -6.51 11.36
N PHE A 21 -6.66 -5.68 10.98
CA PHE A 21 -6.39 -4.32 10.49
C PHE A 21 -5.59 -3.52 11.52
N ASP A 22 -6.04 -3.49 12.77
CA ASP A 22 -5.36 -2.77 13.83
C ASP A 22 -3.95 -3.30 14.06
N THR A 23 -3.77 -4.61 14.01
CA THR A 23 -2.45 -5.26 14.15
C THR A 23 -1.51 -4.80 13.03
N PHE A 24 -1.96 -4.81 11.79
CA PHE A 24 -1.15 -4.38 10.65
C PHE A 24 -0.79 -2.89 10.74
N VAL A 25 -1.72 -2.04 11.14
CA VAL A 25 -1.47 -0.61 11.34
C VAL A 25 -0.42 -0.39 12.44
N LYS A 26 -0.53 -1.11 13.56
CA LYS A 26 0.48 -1.06 14.64
C LYS A 26 1.86 -1.52 14.18
N GLN A 27 1.92 -2.45 13.26
CA GLN A 27 3.15 -2.94 12.67
C GLN A 27 3.70 -2.02 11.57
N GLY A 28 3.04 -0.90 11.32
CA GLY A 28 3.50 0.11 10.38
C GLY A 28 3.00 -0.02 8.96
N ALA A 29 1.98 -0.84 8.71
CA ALA A 29 1.39 -0.95 7.39
C ALA A 29 0.78 0.39 6.95
N VAL A 30 1.15 0.88 5.77
CA VAL A 30 0.61 2.13 5.20
C VAL A 30 -0.22 1.88 3.95
N GLY A 31 -0.12 0.70 3.36
CA GLY A 31 -0.84 0.37 2.14
C GLY A 31 -0.75 -1.08 1.78
N ASP A 32 -1.44 -1.43 0.70
CA ASP A 32 -1.35 -2.74 0.08
C ASP A 32 -1.29 -2.59 -1.44
N ILE A 33 -0.63 -3.53 -2.08
CA ILE A 33 -0.64 -3.67 -3.54
C ILE A 33 -0.94 -5.13 -3.85
N ALA A 34 -1.92 -5.37 -4.71
CA ALA A 34 -2.40 -6.74 -4.98
C ALA A 34 -2.68 -7.50 -3.67
N MET A 35 -3.27 -6.81 -2.68
CA MET A 35 -3.62 -7.29 -1.33
C MET A 35 -2.41 -7.66 -0.45
N GLN A 36 -1.22 -7.28 -0.82
CA GLN A 36 0.00 -7.52 -0.04
C GLN A 36 0.45 -6.22 0.64
N PHE A 37 0.61 -6.27 1.97
CA PHE A 37 0.89 -5.10 2.79
C PHE A 37 2.36 -4.72 2.79
N PHE A 38 2.61 -3.42 2.95
CA PHE A 38 3.95 -2.85 3.07
C PHE A 38 3.94 -1.64 4.02
N ASP A 39 5.11 -1.31 4.55
CA ASP A 39 5.30 -0.13 5.39
C ASP A 39 5.73 1.11 4.57
N LYS A 40 5.93 2.22 5.27
CA LYS A 40 6.29 3.51 4.65
C LYS A 40 7.62 3.49 3.88
N ASP A 41 8.50 2.54 4.19
CA ASP A 41 9.79 2.37 3.52
C ASP A 41 9.72 1.29 2.42
N GLY A 42 8.55 0.71 2.21
CA GLY A 42 8.32 -0.33 1.21
C GLY A 42 8.72 -1.72 1.68
N ASN A 43 8.97 -1.91 2.97
CA ASN A 43 9.30 -3.23 3.52
C ASN A 43 8.05 -4.07 3.72
N VAL A 44 8.18 -5.37 3.49
CA VAL A 44 7.06 -6.33 3.54
C VAL A 44 7.25 -7.43 4.60
N GLU A 45 8.42 -7.53 5.20
CA GLU A 45 8.80 -8.66 6.07
C GLU A 45 7.84 -8.88 7.23
N ARG A 46 7.35 -7.80 7.84
CA ARG A 46 6.42 -7.86 8.98
C ARG A 46 5.06 -8.44 8.62
N PHE A 47 4.72 -8.44 7.33
CA PHE A 47 3.42 -8.85 6.81
C PHE A 47 3.48 -10.15 6.02
N ASN A 48 4.64 -10.81 5.97
CA ASN A 48 4.85 -11.96 5.11
C ASN A 48 3.94 -13.15 5.43
N VAL A 49 3.59 -13.37 6.70
CA VAL A 49 2.66 -14.45 7.06
C VAL A 49 1.33 -14.28 6.33
N PHE A 50 0.78 -13.08 6.32
CA PHE A 50 -0.45 -12.78 5.58
C PHE A 50 -0.20 -12.72 4.08
N ASN A 51 0.84 -11.98 3.64
CA ASN A 51 1.09 -11.75 2.22
C ASN A 51 1.28 -13.05 1.43
N LYS A 52 1.87 -14.08 2.03
CA LYS A 52 2.06 -15.40 1.41
C LYS A 52 0.77 -16.18 1.22
N LEU A 53 -0.29 -15.82 1.94
CA LEU A 53 -1.60 -16.47 1.80
C LEU A 53 -2.40 -15.91 0.62
N VAL A 54 -1.98 -14.80 0.06
CA VAL A 54 -2.70 -14.14 -1.03
C VAL A 54 -2.48 -14.90 -2.34
N SER A 55 -3.59 -15.25 -3.00
CA SER A 55 -3.57 -15.84 -4.34
C SER A 55 -3.47 -14.72 -5.37
N GLY A 56 -2.33 -14.52 -5.95
CA GLY A 56 -2.10 -13.47 -6.92
C GLY A 56 -0.63 -13.37 -7.26
N MET A 57 -0.27 -12.27 -7.91
CA MET A 57 1.13 -12.06 -8.27
C MET A 57 1.95 -11.73 -7.01
N PRO A 58 2.94 -12.54 -6.63
CA PRO A 58 3.83 -12.20 -5.54
C PRO A 58 4.56 -10.88 -5.80
N ILE A 59 4.77 -10.09 -4.74
CA ILE A 59 5.46 -8.80 -4.82
C ILE A 59 6.82 -8.93 -5.51
N GLU A 60 7.55 -10.00 -5.25
CA GLU A 60 8.86 -10.23 -5.86
C GLU A 60 8.80 -10.33 -7.40
N LYS A 61 7.71 -10.92 -7.91
CA LYS A 61 7.49 -10.98 -9.36
C LYS A 61 7.00 -9.66 -9.91
N LEU A 62 6.15 -8.94 -9.15
CA LEU A 62 5.65 -7.62 -9.54
C LEU A 62 6.81 -6.65 -9.78
N LYS A 63 7.80 -6.63 -8.93
CA LYS A 63 8.98 -5.77 -9.06
C LYS A 63 9.76 -5.97 -10.35
N LYS A 64 9.66 -7.14 -10.97
CA LYS A 64 10.37 -7.49 -12.21
C LYS A 64 9.66 -7.02 -13.46
N ILE A 65 8.42 -6.59 -13.35
CA ILE A 65 7.65 -6.05 -14.48
C ILE A 65 8.19 -4.67 -14.82
N ARG A 66 8.44 -4.43 -16.11
CA ARG A 66 9.08 -3.19 -16.57
C ARG A 66 8.25 -1.94 -16.27
N ARG A 67 6.94 -2.00 -16.48
CA ARG A 67 6.03 -0.88 -16.24
C ARG A 67 5.03 -1.26 -15.16
N ARG A 68 5.15 -0.60 -14.02
CA ARG A 68 4.31 -0.86 -12.85
C ARG A 68 3.54 0.42 -12.53
N ILE A 69 2.29 0.46 -12.95
CA ILE A 69 1.45 1.65 -12.88
C ILE A 69 0.66 1.62 -11.58
N GLY A 70 0.87 2.63 -10.72
CA GLY A 70 0.07 2.85 -9.53
C GLY A 70 -0.96 3.94 -9.79
N VAL A 71 -2.20 3.69 -9.39
CA VAL A 71 -3.30 4.66 -9.47
C VAL A 71 -3.78 4.96 -8.06
N ALA A 72 -3.80 6.24 -7.69
CA ALA A 72 -4.27 6.64 -6.37
C ALA A 72 -4.93 8.03 -6.44
N THR A 73 -5.92 8.24 -5.57
CA THR A 73 -6.62 9.52 -5.46
C THR A 73 -6.73 9.93 -4.00
N GLY A 74 -6.64 11.25 -3.76
CA GLY A 74 -6.81 11.84 -2.45
C GLY A 74 -5.52 11.96 -1.64
N LYS A 75 -5.46 12.98 -0.79
CA LYS A 75 -4.29 13.26 0.06
C LYS A 75 -4.00 12.16 1.08
N ILE A 76 -5.03 11.40 1.48
CA ILE A 76 -4.90 10.31 2.45
C ILE A 76 -4.05 9.15 1.92
N LYS A 77 -3.77 9.09 0.64
CA LYS A 77 -2.96 8.06 0.01
C LYS A 77 -1.46 8.34 0.02
N ALA A 78 -1.04 9.51 0.50
CA ALA A 78 0.36 9.94 0.41
C ALA A 78 1.34 8.91 1.02
N ASP A 79 1.10 8.44 2.24
CA ASP A 79 1.96 7.44 2.88
C ASP A 79 2.05 6.14 2.07
N SER A 80 0.90 5.67 1.56
CA SER A 80 0.83 4.45 0.74
C SER A 80 1.62 4.61 -0.56
N VAL A 81 1.48 5.77 -1.21
CA VAL A 81 2.20 6.05 -2.48
C VAL A 81 3.70 6.12 -2.24
N VAL A 82 4.14 6.82 -1.18
CA VAL A 82 5.56 6.89 -0.83
C VAL A 82 6.13 5.50 -0.55
N GLY A 83 5.44 4.69 0.26
CA GLY A 83 5.86 3.32 0.53
C GLY A 83 5.94 2.46 -0.73
N ALA A 84 4.98 2.60 -1.64
CA ALA A 84 4.97 1.87 -2.91
C ALA A 84 6.15 2.26 -3.82
N ILE A 85 6.50 3.55 -3.85
CA ILE A 85 7.66 4.04 -4.61
C ILE A 85 8.97 3.50 -4.00
N LYS A 86 9.14 3.65 -2.68
CA LYS A 86 10.34 3.20 -1.97
C LYS A 86 10.54 1.69 -2.08
N GLY A 87 9.45 0.94 -2.03
CA GLY A 87 9.50 -0.52 -2.19
C GLY A 87 9.77 -0.99 -3.62
N GLY A 88 9.72 -0.09 -4.59
CA GLY A 88 9.88 -0.46 -6.00
C GLY A 88 8.66 -1.15 -6.60
N PHE A 89 7.49 -1.01 -5.98
CA PHE A 89 6.26 -1.68 -6.43
C PHE A 89 5.62 -0.96 -7.61
N VAL A 90 5.83 0.34 -7.72
CA VAL A 90 5.36 1.17 -8.83
C VAL A 90 6.49 2.05 -9.35
N ASN A 91 6.48 2.33 -10.64
CA ASN A 91 7.41 3.26 -11.28
C ASN A 91 6.72 4.26 -12.20
N ILE A 92 5.40 4.18 -12.30
CA ILE A 92 4.56 5.14 -13.00
C ILE A 92 3.37 5.44 -12.09
N LEU A 93 3.06 6.71 -11.90
CA LEU A 93 1.94 7.13 -11.06
C LEU A 93 0.89 7.86 -11.90
N ILE A 94 -0.36 7.49 -11.68
CA ILE A 94 -1.53 8.23 -12.14
C ILE A 94 -2.28 8.66 -10.89
N ILE A 95 -2.20 9.95 -10.56
CA ILE A 95 -2.74 10.50 -9.32
C ILE A 95 -3.50 11.79 -9.60
N ASP A 96 -4.42 12.14 -8.71
CA ASP A 96 -5.12 13.41 -8.80
C ASP A 96 -4.27 14.56 -8.22
N THR A 97 -4.76 15.79 -8.40
CA THR A 97 -4.07 16.99 -7.94
C THR A 97 -3.88 16.99 -6.42
N GLU A 98 -4.87 16.54 -5.67
CA GLU A 98 -4.84 16.49 -4.22
C GLU A 98 -3.75 15.55 -3.72
N CYS A 99 -3.67 14.35 -4.29
CA CYS A 99 -2.61 13.39 -3.97
C CYS A 99 -1.23 13.93 -4.38
N ALA A 100 -1.13 14.53 -5.56
CA ALA A 100 0.12 15.13 -6.06
C ALA A 100 0.62 16.23 -5.12
N GLN A 101 -0.27 17.10 -4.66
CA GLN A 101 0.07 18.17 -3.73
C GLN A 101 0.57 17.62 -2.39
N ALA A 102 -0.09 16.57 -1.88
CA ALA A 102 0.34 15.91 -0.65
C ALA A 102 1.73 15.28 -0.78
N LEU A 103 2.05 14.71 -1.94
CA LEU A 103 3.37 14.14 -2.21
C LEU A 103 4.46 15.22 -2.30
N LEU A 104 4.17 16.36 -2.93
CA LEU A 104 5.13 17.47 -3.02
C LEU A 104 5.45 18.06 -1.65
N ASN A 105 4.49 18.04 -0.73
CA ASN A 105 4.64 18.54 0.64
C ASN A 105 5.03 17.44 1.64
N TYR A 106 5.33 16.25 1.17
CA TYR A 106 5.59 15.11 2.04
C TYR A 106 6.94 15.27 2.77
N GLU A 107 6.88 15.15 4.09
CA GLU A 107 8.06 15.16 4.96
C GLU A 107 8.21 13.79 5.63
N GLU A 108 9.42 13.29 5.60
CA GLU A 108 9.75 12.00 6.22
C GLU A 108 10.17 12.14 7.67
#